data_bdcd0bd2bdab08a3246ebc4d9e5bb358
#
_entry.id   bdcd0bd2bdab08a3246ebc4d9e5bb358
#
_cell.length_a   1.000
_cell.length_b   1.000
_cell.length_c   1.000
_cell.angle_alpha   90.00
_cell.angle_beta   90.00
_cell.angle_gamma   90.00
#
_symmetry.space_group_name_H-M   'P 1'
#
loop_
_entity.id
_entity.type
_entity.pdbx_description
1 polymer ?
#
loop_
_entity_poly.entity_id
_entity_poly.type
_entity_poly.pdbx_seq_one_letter_code
_entity_poly.pdbx_strand_id
1 'polypeptide(L)'
;MYKNFLIWLMFALTVYVVQSSFLPLIHYNGIGPDLFLLITGSFAFQKGSRMGSFMGFVLGLFQDLATGTFFGFNTFSKLLAGYGCGIFSSRVIRDNFMLPISASVVSTSVCYFILMIIMLMMGYRFNPLVHMTMDLIPLLCYNAVFAWPIHYMVRRIIEKTADK
;
A
#
# COMPACT_ATOMS: atom_id res chain seq x y z
N MET A 1 23.23 10.60 -0.44
CA MET A 1 22.21 10.11 -1.39
C MET A 1 22.15 8.59 -1.42
N TYR A 2 23.25 7.87 -1.67
CA TYR A 2 23.28 6.39 -1.73
C TYR A 2 22.83 5.68 -0.44
N LYS A 3 23.15 6.22 0.73
CA LYS A 3 22.79 5.63 2.03
C LYS A 3 21.27 5.59 2.24
N ASN A 4 20.58 6.66 1.86
CA ASN A 4 19.11 6.73 1.99
C ASN A 4 18.42 5.75 1.03
N PHE A 5 18.93 5.64 -0.21
CA PHE A 5 18.44 4.66 -1.18
C PHE A 5 18.62 3.22 -0.65
N LEU A 6 19.78 2.91 -0.10
CA LEU A 6 20.08 1.57 0.45
C LEU A 6 19.14 1.22 1.62
N ILE A 7 18.83 2.18 2.50
CA ILE A 7 17.88 1.99 3.62
C ILE A 7 16.49 1.61 3.09
N TRP A 8 15.98 2.36 2.11
CA TRP A 8 14.67 2.09 1.52
C TRP A 8 14.65 0.75 0.76
N LEU A 9 15.72 0.43 0.04
CA LEU A 9 15.85 -0.85 -0.66
C LEU A 9 15.85 -2.03 0.31
N MET A 10 16.67 -1.98 1.35
CA MET A 10 16.71 -3.02 2.39
C MET A 10 15.37 -3.17 3.10
N PHE A 11 14.70 -2.06 3.40
CA PHE A 11 13.37 -2.09 3.98
C PHE A 11 12.35 -2.76 3.05
N ALA A 12 12.33 -2.39 1.77
CA ALA A 12 11.43 -3.00 0.78
C ALA A 12 11.69 -4.51 0.62
N LEU A 13 12.96 -4.93 0.57
CA LEU A 13 13.34 -6.35 0.51
C LEU A 13 12.87 -7.12 1.76
N THR A 14 13.09 -6.56 2.96
CA THR A 14 12.64 -7.19 4.21
C THR A 14 11.13 -7.35 4.23
N VAL A 15 10.39 -6.29 3.85
CA VAL A 15 8.93 -6.33 3.78
C VAL A 15 8.45 -7.35 2.74
N TYR A 16 9.13 -7.44 1.59
CA TYR A 16 8.81 -8.45 0.57
C TYR A 16 8.96 -9.87 1.10
N VAL A 17 10.07 -10.18 1.76
CA VAL A 17 10.29 -11.50 2.37
C VAL A 17 9.20 -11.82 3.40
N VAL A 18 8.83 -10.86 4.25
CA VAL A 18 7.74 -11.04 5.21
C VAL A 18 6.41 -11.27 4.49
N GLN A 19 6.11 -10.48 3.46
CA GLN A 19 4.86 -10.59 2.71
C GLN A 19 4.76 -11.89 1.93
N SER A 20 5.86 -12.39 1.37
CA SER A 20 5.85 -13.62 0.56
C SER A 20 5.96 -14.91 1.36
N SER A 21 6.61 -14.87 2.54
CA SER A 21 6.90 -16.09 3.32
C SER A 21 5.97 -16.29 4.50
N PHE A 22 5.65 -15.23 5.24
CA PHE A 22 4.88 -15.33 6.49
C PHE A 22 3.40 -15.03 6.31
N LEU A 23 3.05 -14.04 5.50
CA LEU A 23 1.65 -13.64 5.35
C LEU A 23 0.75 -14.68 4.65
N PRO A 24 1.23 -15.51 3.71
CA PRO A 24 0.41 -16.58 3.14
C PRO A 24 -0.16 -17.56 4.18
N LEU A 25 0.52 -17.69 5.32
CA LEU A 25 0.05 -18.56 6.43
C LEU A 25 -1.22 -18.04 7.12
N ILE A 26 -1.51 -16.76 7.01
CA ILE A 26 -2.67 -16.10 7.63
C ILE A 26 -3.71 -15.63 6.60
N HIS A 27 -3.55 -16.00 5.32
CA HIS A 27 -4.53 -15.64 4.30
C HIS A 27 -5.88 -16.31 4.55
N TYR A 28 -6.95 -15.54 4.43
CA TYR A 28 -8.31 -16.04 4.43
C TYR A 28 -8.88 -15.97 3.00
N ASN A 29 -9.28 -17.12 2.46
CA ASN A 29 -9.76 -17.25 1.07
C ASN A 29 -8.82 -16.63 0.00
N GLY A 30 -7.50 -16.71 0.23
CA GLY A 30 -6.52 -16.13 -0.68
C GLY A 30 -6.29 -14.62 -0.49
N ILE A 31 -6.99 -13.99 0.46
CA ILE A 31 -6.87 -12.56 0.77
C ILE A 31 -5.93 -12.39 1.95
N GLY A 32 -4.95 -11.54 1.81
CA GLY A 32 -4.01 -11.19 2.86
C GLY A 32 -3.61 -9.72 2.83
N PRO A 33 -2.88 -9.25 3.84
CA PRO A 33 -2.47 -7.86 3.92
C PRO A 33 -1.47 -7.48 2.80
N ASP A 34 -1.64 -6.30 2.23
CA ASP A 34 -0.69 -5.73 1.26
C ASP A 34 0.20 -4.70 1.96
N LEU A 35 1.37 -5.16 2.43
CA LEU A 35 2.31 -4.31 3.15
C LEU A 35 2.90 -3.20 2.27
N PHE A 36 3.11 -3.45 0.98
CA PHE A 36 3.58 -2.42 0.06
C PHE A 36 2.56 -1.29 -0.14
N LEU A 37 1.28 -1.64 -0.17
CA LEU A 37 0.21 -0.65 -0.20
C LEU A 37 0.18 0.17 1.09
N LEU A 38 0.36 -0.47 2.25
CA LEU A 38 0.42 0.23 3.55
C LEU A 38 1.62 1.18 3.64
N ILE A 39 2.80 0.78 3.13
CA ILE A 39 3.97 1.67 3.05
C ILE A 39 3.66 2.85 2.15
N THR A 40 3.08 2.62 0.98
CA THR A 40 2.71 3.67 0.02
C THR A 40 1.73 4.67 0.65
N GLY A 41 0.66 4.19 1.27
CA GLY A 41 -0.33 5.02 1.95
C GLY A 41 0.27 5.82 3.10
N SER A 42 1.02 5.15 3.98
CA SER A 42 1.70 5.80 5.10
C SER A 42 2.68 6.88 4.67
N PHE A 43 3.46 6.62 3.62
CA PHE A 43 4.41 7.57 3.05
C PHE A 43 3.70 8.76 2.40
N ALA A 44 2.63 8.50 1.64
CA ALA A 44 1.82 9.53 1.00
C ALA A 44 1.16 10.49 2.01
N PHE A 45 0.68 9.96 3.13
CA PHE A 45 0.11 10.78 4.21
C PHE A 45 1.15 11.68 4.89
N GLN A 46 2.42 11.29 4.90
CA GLN A 46 3.50 12.06 5.52
C GLN A 46 4.17 13.05 4.55
N LYS A 47 4.32 12.69 3.28
CA LYS A 47 5.10 13.45 2.28
C LYS A 47 4.25 14.06 1.17
N GLY A 48 2.94 13.78 1.13
CA GLY A 48 2.01 14.32 0.15
C GLY A 48 1.93 13.52 -1.15
N SER A 49 1.07 13.97 -2.06
CA SER A 49 0.64 13.21 -3.24
C SER A 49 1.77 12.91 -4.24
N ARG A 50 2.65 13.87 -4.54
CA ARG A 50 3.75 13.67 -5.51
C ARG A 50 4.72 12.58 -5.05
N MET A 51 5.13 12.66 -3.80
CA MET A 51 6.07 11.69 -3.23
C MET A 51 5.41 10.34 -2.95
N GLY A 52 4.13 10.36 -2.59
CA GLY A 52 3.32 9.16 -2.42
C GLY A 52 3.14 8.37 -3.73
N SER A 53 2.85 9.08 -4.84
CA SER A 53 2.78 8.46 -6.17
C SER A 53 4.12 7.83 -6.59
N PHE A 54 5.21 8.55 -6.37
CA PHE A 54 6.54 8.04 -6.70
C PHE A 54 6.88 6.78 -5.89
N MET A 55 6.61 6.78 -4.58
CA MET A 55 6.81 5.61 -3.73
C MET A 55 5.91 4.43 -4.18
N GLY A 56 4.65 4.71 -4.50
CA GLY A 56 3.71 3.70 -5.02
C GLY A 56 4.17 3.10 -6.33
N PHE A 57 4.70 3.93 -7.25
CA PHE A 57 5.30 3.47 -8.50
C PHE A 57 6.48 2.52 -8.25
N VAL A 58 7.44 2.92 -7.41
CA VAL A 58 8.64 2.13 -7.13
C VAL A 58 8.30 0.80 -6.45
N LEU A 59 7.45 0.83 -5.42
CA LEU A 59 7.06 -0.39 -4.70
C LEU A 59 6.15 -1.30 -5.53
N GLY A 60 5.27 -0.72 -6.32
CA GLY A 60 4.43 -1.47 -7.25
C GLY A 60 5.24 -2.15 -8.36
N LEU A 61 6.21 -1.43 -8.94
CA LEU A 61 7.13 -1.98 -9.93
C LEU A 61 7.97 -3.13 -9.35
N PHE A 62 8.47 -2.94 -8.14
CA PHE A 62 9.19 -3.99 -7.43
C PHE A 62 8.30 -5.23 -7.22
N GLN A 63 7.05 -5.04 -6.84
CA GLN A 63 6.10 -6.14 -6.66
C GLN A 63 5.77 -6.84 -7.97
N ASP A 64 5.52 -6.12 -9.06
CA ASP A 64 5.27 -6.71 -10.37
C ASP A 64 6.44 -7.57 -10.87
N LEU A 65 7.68 -7.08 -10.69
CA LEU A 65 8.89 -7.83 -11.02
C LEU A 65 9.06 -9.08 -10.14
N ALA A 66 8.72 -8.99 -8.87
CA ALA A 66 8.93 -10.06 -7.91
C ALA A 66 7.87 -11.16 -7.97
N THR A 67 6.61 -10.81 -8.31
CA THR A 67 5.50 -11.76 -8.35
C THR A 67 5.29 -12.39 -9.74
N GLY A 68 5.86 -11.78 -10.79
CA GLY A 68 5.68 -12.26 -12.17
C GLY A 68 4.24 -12.19 -12.68
N THR A 69 3.37 -11.45 -12.01
CA THR A 69 1.98 -11.21 -12.43
C THR A 69 1.93 -10.24 -13.63
N PHE A 70 0.74 -9.79 -14.01
CA PHE A 70 0.61 -8.80 -15.09
C PHE A 70 1.44 -7.56 -14.80
N PHE A 71 2.48 -7.38 -15.61
CA PHE A 71 3.41 -6.26 -15.48
C PHE A 71 2.68 -4.92 -15.57
N GLY A 72 2.86 -4.07 -14.58
CA GLY A 72 2.21 -2.77 -14.50
C GLY A 72 0.95 -2.72 -13.64
N PHE A 73 0.36 -3.86 -13.28
CA PHE A 73 -0.89 -3.91 -12.53
C PHE A 73 -0.75 -3.33 -11.11
N ASN A 74 0.23 -3.82 -10.34
CA ASN A 74 0.54 -3.27 -9.01
C ASN A 74 1.19 -1.90 -9.11
N THR A 75 2.03 -1.67 -10.13
CA THR A 75 2.67 -0.38 -10.38
C THR A 75 1.65 0.72 -10.54
N PHE A 76 0.69 0.54 -11.44
CA PHE A 76 -0.31 1.56 -11.74
C PHE A 76 -1.29 1.77 -10.59
N SER A 77 -1.78 0.69 -9.98
CA SER A 77 -2.72 0.78 -8.87
C SER A 77 -2.11 1.46 -7.64
N LYS A 78 -0.86 1.12 -7.27
CA LYS A 78 -0.17 1.74 -6.13
C LYS A 78 0.27 3.18 -6.40
N LEU A 79 0.64 3.52 -7.64
CA LEU A 79 0.90 4.89 -8.04
C LEU A 79 -0.34 5.76 -7.80
N LEU A 80 -1.50 5.33 -8.29
CA LEU A 80 -2.76 6.07 -8.13
C LEU A 80 -3.23 6.09 -6.66
N ALA A 81 -3.07 4.98 -5.94
CA ALA A 81 -3.38 4.93 -4.52
C ALA A 81 -2.51 5.91 -3.72
N GLY A 82 -1.21 5.98 -4.01
CA GLY A 82 -0.29 6.94 -3.39
C GLY A 82 -0.66 8.40 -3.69
N TYR A 83 -1.08 8.68 -4.92
CA TYR A 83 -1.59 10.01 -5.29
C TYR A 83 -2.86 10.36 -4.51
N GLY A 84 -3.86 9.47 -4.52
CA GLY A 84 -5.13 9.65 -3.83
C GLY A 84 -4.93 9.85 -2.33
N CYS A 85 -4.16 8.97 -1.68
CA CYS A 85 -3.84 9.10 -0.26
C CYS A 85 -3.19 10.44 0.08
N GLY A 86 -2.26 10.90 -0.74
CA GLY A 86 -1.59 12.17 -0.52
C GLY A 86 -2.52 13.39 -0.65
N ILE A 87 -3.56 13.33 -1.49
CA ILE A 87 -4.60 14.37 -1.55
C ILE A 87 -5.44 14.35 -0.26
N PHE A 88 -5.83 13.15 0.20
CA PHE A 88 -6.61 13.01 1.43
C PHE A 88 -5.83 13.39 2.68
N SER A 89 -4.50 13.28 2.68
CA SER A 89 -3.65 13.60 3.83
C SER A 89 -3.80 15.04 4.33
N SER A 90 -4.11 15.98 3.43
CA SER A 90 -4.33 17.38 3.77
C SER A 90 -5.64 17.64 4.52
N ARG A 91 -6.59 16.69 4.46
CA ARG A 91 -7.93 16.78 5.04
C ARG A 91 -8.08 16.01 6.36
N VAL A 92 -7.14 15.13 6.68
CA VAL A 92 -7.20 14.32 7.89
C VAL A 92 -6.48 15.03 9.03
N ILE A 93 -7.15 15.10 10.18
CA ILE A 93 -6.57 15.64 11.41
C ILE A 93 -5.33 14.80 11.76
N ARG A 94 -4.19 15.46 11.93
CA ARG A 94 -2.89 14.81 12.18
C ARG A 94 -2.73 14.28 13.61
N ASP A 95 -3.79 13.74 14.19
CA ASP A 95 -3.68 13.04 15.46
C ASP A 95 -2.91 11.74 15.26
N ASN A 96 -1.82 11.59 16.01
CA ASN A 96 -0.84 10.54 15.84
C ASN A 96 -1.40 9.10 15.87
N PHE A 97 -2.56 8.89 16.47
CA PHE A 97 -3.17 7.56 16.65
C PHE A 97 -4.09 7.16 15.50
N MET A 98 -4.89 8.09 14.98
CA MET A 98 -5.85 7.81 13.90
C MET A 98 -5.22 7.80 12.50
N LEU A 99 -4.06 8.42 12.35
CA LEU A 99 -3.40 8.60 11.05
C LEU A 99 -3.03 7.28 10.35
N PRO A 100 -2.46 6.25 11.03
CA PRO A 100 -2.16 4.98 10.37
C PRO A 100 -3.42 4.26 9.88
N ILE A 101 -4.49 4.27 10.67
CA ILE A 101 -5.75 3.59 10.32
C ILE A 101 -6.41 4.30 9.14
N SER A 102 -6.50 5.64 9.16
CA SER A 102 -7.07 6.39 8.05
C SER A 102 -6.26 6.24 6.76
N ALA A 103 -4.93 6.25 6.85
CA ALA A 103 -4.05 6.00 5.71
C ALA A 103 -4.27 4.61 5.11
N SER A 104 -4.40 3.59 5.96
CA SER A 104 -4.68 2.21 5.57
C SER A 104 -6.04 2.08 4.88
N VAL A 105 -7.10 2.61 5.49
CA VAL A 105 -8.47 2.54 4.93
C VAL A 105 -8.54 3.24 3.58
N VAL A 106 -8.00 4.45 3.48
CA VAL A 106 -8.01 5.22 2.22
C VAL A 106 -7.20 4.52 1.14
N SER A 107 -5.95 4.08 1.44
CA SER A 107 -5.08 3.42 0.46
C SER A 107 -5.69 2.12 -0.04
N THR A 108 -6.23 1.30 0.86
CA THR A 108 -6.86 0.02 0.51
C THR A 108 -8.10 0.22 -0.34
N SER A 109 -8.99 1.15 0.05
CA SER A 109 -10.20 1.45 -0.70
C SER A 109 -9.88 1.97 -2.10
N VAL A 110 -8.99 2.96 -2.20
CA VAL A 110 -8.59 3.53 -3.50
C VAL A 110 -7.97 2.45 -4.40
N CYS A 111 -7.02 1.67 -3.89
CA CYS A 111 -6.39 0.60 -4.63
C CYS A 111 -7.41 -0.45 -5.10
N TYR A 112 -8.30 -0.89 -4.21
CA TYR A 112 -9.33 -1.88 -4.51
C TYR A 112 -10.27 -1.40 -5.63
N PHE A 113 -10.75 -0.16 -5.57
CA PHE A 113 -11.62 0.41 -6.61
C PHE A 113 -10.89 0.53 -7.96
N ILE A 114 -9.61 0.91 -7.96
CA ILE A 114 -8.81 0.97 -9.18
C ILE A 114 -8.69 -0.43 -9.79
N LEU A 115 -8.35 -1.44 -9.00
CA LEU A 115 -8.23 -2.82 -9.46
C LEU A 115 -9.55 -3.36 -9.99
N MET A 116 -10.66 -3.05 -9.32
CA MET A 116 -12.01 -3.44 -9.79
C MET A 116 -12.33 -2.82 -11.14
N ILE A 117 -12.01 -1.53 -11.34
CA ILE A 117 -12.21 -0.85 -12.63
C ILE A 117 -11.35 -1.50 -13.72
N ILE A 118 -10.09 -1.79 -13.44
CA ILE A 118 -9.19 -2.47 -14.41
C ILE A 118 -9.74 -3.84 -14.78
N MET A 119 -10.20 -4.64 -13.82
CA MET A 119 -10.80 -5.96 -14.09
C MET A 119 -12.05 -5.85 -14.97
N LEU A 120 -12.91 -4.86 -14.72
CA LEU A 120 -14.09 -4.61 -15.56
C LEU A 120 -13.68 -4.23 -16.99
N MET A 121 -12.66 -3.39 -17.16
CA MET A 121 -12.14 -3.03 -18.48
C MET A 121 -11.52 -4.22 -19.23
N MET A 122 -10.95 -5.19 -18.52
CA MET A 122 -10.44 -6.44 -19.08
C MET A 122 -11.55 -7.45 -19.43
N GLY A 123 -12.82 -7.10 -19.17
CA GLY A 123 -13.97 -7.95 -19.52
C GLY A 123 -14.29 -9.04 -18.50
N TYR A 124 -13.71 -9.01 -17.31
CA TYR A 124 -14.08 -9.92 -16.23
C TYR A 124 -15.51 -9.63 -15.76
N ARG A 125 -16.37 -10.67 -15.81
CA ARG A 125 -17.74 -10.59 -15.29
C ARG A 125 -17.78 -11.10 -13.86
N PHE A 126 -18.02 -10.21 -12.91
CA PHE A 126 -18.19 -10.55 -11.49
C PHE A 126 -19.32 -9.70 -10.88
N ASN A 127 -19.86 -10.16 -9.76
CA ASN A 127 -20.85 -9.38 -9.02
C ASN A 127 -20.11 -8.40 -8.07
N PRO A 128 -20.16 -7.07 -8.32
CA PRO A 128 -19.41 -6.10 -7.51
C PRO A 128 -19.75 -6.15 -6.02
N LEU A 129 -21.04 -6.38 -5.68
CA LEU A 129 -21.47 -6.42 -4.27
C LEU A 129 -20.87 -7.60 -3.53
N VAL A 130 -20.81 -8.78 -4.17
CA VAL A 130 -20.22 -9.97 -3.55
C VAL A 130 -18.72 -9.78 -3.35
N HIS A 131 -18.01 -9.24 -4.33
CA HIS A 131 -16.57 -8.95 -4.20
C HIS A 131 -16.30 -7.88 -3.15
N MET A 132 -17.12 -6.82 -3.06
CA MET A 132 -16.96 -5.81 -2.00
C MET A 132 -17.08 -6.40 -0.59
N THR A 133 -18.01 -7.31 -0.36
CA THR A 133 -18.20 -7.91 0.96
C THR A 133 -17.18 -9.00 1.27
N MET A 134 -16.87 -9.84 0.30
CA MET A 134 -16.01 -11.01 0.51
C MET A 134 -14.52 -10.69 0.42
N ASP A 135 -14.12 -9.68 -0.37
CA ASP A 135 -12.72 -9.36 -0.59
C ASP A 135 -12.30 -8.05 0.12
N LEU A 136 -13.07 -6.96 -0.04
CA LEU A 136 -12.67 -5.66 0.49
C LEU A 136 -12.70 -5.61 2.02
N ILE A 137 -13.74 -6.18 2.65
CA ILE A 137 -13.88 -6.12 4.13
C ILE A 137 -12.75 -6.89 4.82
N PRO A 138 -12.43 -8.16 4.47
CA PRO A 138 -11.27 -8.84 5.03
C PRO A 138 -9.95 -8.11 4.77
N LEU A 139 -9.77 -7.58 3.56
CA LEU A 139 -8.56 -6.83 3.20
C LEU A 139 -8.40 -5.56 4.06
N LEU A 140 -9.49 -4.82 4.30
CA LEU A 140 -9.49 -3.65 5.19
C LEU A 140 -9.12 -4.03 6.62
N CYS A 141 -9.69 -5.11 7.13
CA CYS A 141 -9.39 -5.61 8.48
C CYS A 141 -7.91 -6.00 8.61
N TYR A 142 -7.38 -6.77 7.67
CA TYR A 142 -5.97 -7.14 7.66
C TYR A 142 -5.06 -5.92 7.58
N ASN A 143 -5.32 -5.03 6.64
CA ASN A 143 -4.50 -3.83 6.46
C ASN A 143 -4.58 -2.89 7.66
N ALA A 144 -5.72 -2.78 8.33
CA ALA A 144 -5.87 -1.97 9.54
C ALA A 144 -5.00 -2.50 10.70
N VAL A 145 -4.93 -3.82 10.88
CA VAL A 145 -4.08 -4.45 11.91
C VAL A 145 -2.59 -4.15 11.66
N PHE A 146 -2.15 -4.29 10.41
CA PHE A 146 -0.76 -4.05 10.04
C PHE A 146 -0.42 -2.57 9.82
N ALA A 147 -1.42 -1.69 9.77
CA ALA A 147 -1.20 -0.25 9.52
C ALA A 147 -0.30 0.40 10.57
N TRP A 148 -0.50 0.07 11.84
CA TRP A 148 0.22 0.71 12.94
C TRP A 148 1.73 0.40 12.94
N PRO A 149 2.17 -0.86 12.93
CA PRO A 149 3.59 -1.18 12.87
C PRO A 149 4.25 -0.65 11.59
N ILE A 150 3.60 -0.77 10.43
CA ILE A 150 4.15 -0.28 9.16
C ILE A 150 4.28 1.25 9.18
N HIS A 151 3.26 1.96 9.63
CA HIS A 151 3.32 3.43 9.71
C HIS A 151 4.45 3.91 10.63
N TYR A 152 4.62 3.27 11.78
CA TYR A 152 5.71 3.59 12.71
C TYR A 152 7.09 3.35 12.07
N MET A 153 7.28 2.24 11.36
CA MET A 153 8.53 1.93 10.65
C MET A 153 8.81 2.96 9.54
N VAL A 154 7.81 3.28 8.71
CA VAL A 154 7.91 4.28 7.64
C VAL A 154 8.28 5.65 8.22
N ARG A 155 7.62 6.08 9.29
CA ARG A 155 7.92 7.34 9.97
C ARG A 155 9.37 7.39 10.47
N ARG A 156 9.85 6.34 11.13
CA ARG A 156 11.22 6.24 11.60
C ARG A 156 12.25 6.34 10.47
N ILE A 157 11.97 5.71 9.33
CA ILE A 157 12.85 5.77 8.15
C ILE A 157 12.85 7.19 7.57
N ILE A 158 11.68 7.83 7.47
CA ILE A 158 11.57 9.21 6.99
C ILE A 158 12.37 10.16 7.88
N GLU A 159 12.24 10.05 9.21
CA GLU A 159 12.98 10.87 10.16
C GLU A 159 14.50 10.67 10.00
N LYS A 160 14.98 9.42 9.95
CA LYS A 160 16.42 9.10 9.72
C LYS A 160 16.98 9.57 8.40
N THR A 161 16.14 9.72 7.38
CA THR A 161 16.56 10.15 6.04
C THR A 161 16.42 11.66 5.82
N ALA A 162 15.66 12.35 6.68
CA ALA A 162 15.48 13.81 6.63
C ALA A 162 16.61 14.56 7.37
N ASP A 163 17.21 13.97 8.42
CA ASP A 163 18.24 14.59 9.26
C ASP A 163 19.65 14.61 8.62
N LYS A 164 19.74 14.48 7.31
CA LYS A 164 20.98 14.54 6.52
C LYS A 164 20.76 15.25 5.19
#